data_db40cd773c06d4d5708fb36531c7418c
#
_entry.id   db40cd773c06d4d5708fb36531c7418c
#
_cell.length_a   1.000
_cell.length_b   1.000
_cell.length_c   1.000
_cell.angle_alpha   90.00
_cell.angle_beta   90.00
_cell.angle_gamma   90.00
#
_symmetry.space_group_name_H-M   'P 1'
#
loop_
_entity.id
_entity.type
_entity.pdbx_description
1 polymer ?
#
loop_
_entity_poly.entity_id
_entity_poly.type
_entity_poly.pdbx_seq_one_letter_code
_entity_poly.pdbx_strand_id
1 'polypeptide(L)'
;MNNQSVSETNFHSKSQSKFQLSKWTNSLGPGLVYVLAVLGAGDIVSNSTAGAGYRYSLIWVLGITMLFRFVWVNTSAKYVLVTGESLLTGYGRFGHWVPWVILISLVFIRHFGNQWLMLLMGSSAQLLLPLPTEWGAIIWSFTFTLVGFSMMFWGGYPIIENFCRVLIAIMGGSLVVAAALSNPNPTEILRGAFVPVLPEAQGLYSSLMIIMALIGTEAGAVTNLTYAYFISEKGWKGVSFLKQQRFDLSVGVICMFLMAGLLQIAAGGTIQPLGIDIEDADDLVRIF
;
A
#
# COMPACT_ATOMS: atom_id res chain seq x y z
N MET A 1 -14.01 15.88 -53.18
CA MET A 1 -13.86 16.73 -52.00
C MET A 1 -14.37 16.00 -50.75
N ASN A 2 -13.67 15.00 -50.21
CA ASN A 2 -14.13 14.38 -48.90
C ASN A 2 -13.06 13.54 -48.16
N ASN A 3 -11.77 13.73 -48.39
CA ASN A 3 -10.73 12.97 -47.67
C ASN A 3 -9.85 13.79 -46.75
N GLN A 4 -10.00 15.13 -46.69
CA GLN A 4 -9.20 15.96 -45.77
C GLN A 4 -9.87 16.17 -44.43
N SER A 5 -11.20 16.15 -44.34
CA SER A 5 -11.91 16.37 -43.05
C SER A 5 -11.82 15.18 -42.07
N VAL A 6 -11.62 13.96 -42.58
CA VAL A 6 -11.51 12.76 -41.72
C VAL A 6 -10.11 12.62 -41.11
N SER A 7 -9.07 13.13 -41.78
CA SER A 7 -7.70 13.10 -41.23
C SER A 7 -7.48 14.15 -40.12
N GLU A 8 -8.09 15.32 -40.23
CA GLU A 8 -7.95 16.39 -39.23
C GLU A 8 -8.71 16.06 -37.93
N THR A 9 -9.91 15.48 -38.00
CA THR A 9 -10.66 15.05 -36.81
C THR A 9 -9.96 13.94 -36.05
N ASN A 10 -9.29 13.01 -36.71
CA ASN A 10 -8.52 11.94 -36.08
C ASN A 10 -7.21 12.44 -35.43
N PHE A 11 -6.59 13.49 -36.00
CA PHE A 11 -5.37 14.09 -35.45
C PHE A 11 -5.67 14.92 -34.21
N HIS A 12 -6.76 15.69 -34.21
CA HIS A 12 -7.20 16.45 -33.04
C HIS A 12 -7.67 15.55 -31.91
N SER A 13 -8.37 14.44 -32.19
CA SER A 13 -8.81 13.47 -31.20
C SER A 13 -7.63 12.74 -30.55
N LYS A 14 -6.62 12.30 -31.31
CA LYS A 14 -5.40 11.68 -30.77
C LYS A 14 -4.51 12.66 -30.00
N SER A 15 -4.46 13.93 -30.41
CA SER A 15 -3.70 14.98 -29.70
C SER A 15 -4.37 15.35 -28.37
N GLN A 16 -5.69 15.47 -28.34
CA GLN A 16 -6.43 15.74 -27.10
C GLN A 16 -6.38 14.57 -26.12
N SER A 17 -6.42 13.32 -26.60
CA SER A 17 -6.32 12.14 -25.73
C SER A 17 -4.91 12.00 -25.13
N LYS A 18 -3.85 12.24 -25.90
CA LYS A 18 -2.47 12.26 -25.37
C LYS A 18 -2.23 13.41 -24.40
N PHE A 19 -2.82 14.58 -24.62
CA PHE A 19 -2.71 15.72 -23.74
C PHE A 19 -3.50 15.50 -22.43
N GLN A 20 -4.66 14.85 -22.48
CA GLN A 20 -5.39 14.45 -21.28
C GLN A 20 -4.65 13.35 -20.48
N LEU A 21 -4.16 12.30 -21.13
CA LEU A 21 -3.37 11.25 -20.48
C LEU A 21 -2.11 11.81 -19.79
N SER A 22 -1.39 12.74 -20.45
CA SER A 22 -0.24 13.43 -19.84
C SER A 22 -0.63 14.26 -18.62
N LYS A 23 -1.79 14.92 -18.61
CA LYS A 23 -2.29 15.60 -17.41
C LYS A 23 -2.63 14.64 -16.27
N TRP A 24 -3.22 13.47 -16.58
CA TRP A 24 -3.60 12.48 -15.58
C TRP A 24 -2.38 11.79 -14.98
N THR A 25 -1.37 11.44 -15.78
CA THR A 25 -0.12 10.84 -15.27
C THR A 25 0.67 11.82 -14.40
N ASN A 26 0.66 13.12 -14.71
CA ASN A 26 1.27 14.15 -13.87
C ASN A 26 0.46 14.47 -12.60
N SER A 27 -0.80 14.03 -12.55
CA SER A 27 -1.67 14.19 -11.37
C SER A 27 -1.50 13.08 -10.34
N LEU A 28 -0.85 11.98 -10.70
CA LEU A 28 -0.55 10.86 -9.81
C LEU A 28 0.89 10.98 -9.30
N GLY A 29 1.10 10.75 -8.03
CA GLY A 29 2.44 10.75 -7.44
C GLY A 29 2.42 10.48 -5.95
N PRO A 30 2.05 11.46 -5.12
CA PRO A 30 2.02 11.28 -3.67
C PRO A 30 1.22 10.07 -3.20
N GLY A 31 0.08 9.78 -3.86
CA GLY A 31 -0.75 8.61 -3.57
C GLY A 31 -0.04 7.29 -3.81
N LEU A 32 0.73 7.16 -4.90
CA LEU A 32 1.50 5.96 -5.19
C LEU A 32 2.69 5.79 -4.24
N VAL A 33 3.40 6.87 -3.93
CA VAL A 33 4.47 6.84 -2.90
C VAL A 33 3.88 6.44 -1.55
N TYR A 34 2.70 6.96 -1.22
CA TYR A 34 1.98 6.64 -0.01
C TYR A 34 1.61 5.15 0.06
N VAL A 35 1.16 4.52 -1.04
CA VAL A 35 0.86 3.08 -1.09
C VAL A 35 2.04 2.27 -0.54
N LEU A 36 3.24 2.45 -1.09
CA LEU A 36 4.42 1.69 -0.67
C LEU A 36 4.97 2.12 0.69
N ALA A 37 4.80 3.40 1.06
CA ALA A 37 5.26 3.88 2.36
C ALA A 37 4.45 3.31 3.53
N VAL A 38 3.20 2.91 3.28
CA VAL A 38 2.26 2.43 4.30
C VAL A 38 2.04 0.93 4.20
N LEU A 39 2.02 0.36 2.98
CA LEU A 39 1.94 -1.09 2.80
C LEU A 39 3.20 -1.74 3.36
N GLY A 40 3.08 -2.28 4.55
CA GLY A 40 4.19 -2.86 5.31
C GLY A 40 4.09 -4.38 5.47
N ALA A 41 5.06 -4.97 6.17
CA ALA A 41 5.02 -6.41 6.48
C ALA A 41 3.77 -6.79 7.27
N GLY A 42 3.27 -5.89 8.14
CA GLY A 42 2.03 -6.12 8.89
C GLY A 42 0.83 -6.33 7.97
N ASP A 43 0.72 -5.54 6.88
CA ASP A 43 -0.36 -5.69 5.90
C ASP A 43 -0.22 -7.00 5.14
N ILE A 44 1.00 -7.37 4.74
CA ILE A 44 1.28 -8.63 4.04
C ILE A 44 0.91 -9.81 4.95
N VAL A 45 1.41 -9.84 6.18
CA VAL A 45 1.15 -10.93 7.12
C VAL A 45 -0.33 -11.02 7.46
N SER A 46 -0.98 -9.91 7.85
CA SER A 46 -2.38 -9.94 8.28
C SER A 46 -3.33 -10.36 7.17
N ASN A 47 -3.11 -9.88 5.92
CA ASN A 47 -3.93 -10.28 4.78
C ASN A 47 -3.68 -11.74 4.37
N SER A 48 -2.43 -12.20 4.39
CA SER A 48 -2.10 -13.58 4.10
C SER A 48 -2.69 -14.54 5.14
N THR A 49 -2.57 -14.21 6.43
CA THR A 49 -3.16 -14.98 7.53
C THR A 49 -4.69 -14.97 7.45
N ALA A 50 -5.31 -13.84 7.09
CA ALA A 50 -6.75 -13.77 6.86
C ALA A 50 -7.19 -14.69 5.71
N GLY A 51 -6.44 -14.74 4.62
CA GLY A 51 -6.69 -15.63 3.49
C GLY A 51 -6.50 -17.10 3.87
N ALA A 52 -5.38 -17.43 4.50
CA ALA A 52 -5.04 -18.79 4.92
C ALA A 52 -6.06 -19.37 5.91
N GLY A 53 -6.47 -18.59 6.92
CA GLY A 53 -7.41 -19.06 7.94
C GLY A 53 -8.87 -18.98 7.55
N TYR A 54 -9.27 -17.93 6.82
CA TYR A 54 -10.68 -17.59 6.60
C TYR A 54 -11.05 -17.41 5.13
N ARG A 55 -10.14 -17.77 4.22
CA ARG A 55 -10.34 -17.67 2.78
C ARG A 55 -10.74 -16.24 2.37
N TYR A 56 -11.93 -16.06 1.83
CA TYR A 56 -12.42 -14.78 1.35
C TYR A 56 -13.37 -14.06 2.32
N SER A 57 -13.71 -14.70 3.45
CA SER A 57 -14.78 -14.24 4.34
C SER A 57 -14.51 -12.91 5.03
N LEU A 58 -13.25 -12.46 5.07
CA LEU A 58 -12.85 -11.22 5.74
C LEU A 58 -12.54 -10.06 4.77
N ILE A 59 -12.79 -10.21 3.46
CA ILE A 59 -12.53 -9.16 2.46
C ILE A 59 -13.35 -7.88 2.76
N TRP A 60 -14.56 -8.02 3.31
CA TRP A 60 -15.38 -6.87 3.70
C TRP A 60 -14.69 -5.95 4.72
N VAL A 61 -13.83 -6.50 5.58
CA VAL A 61 -13.05 -5.72 6.55
C VAL A 61 -12.13 -4.74 5.84
N LEU A 62 -11.48 -5.17 4.74
CA LEU A 62 -10.62 -4.30 3.93
C LEU A 62 -11.40 -3.12 3.35
N GLY A 63 -12.61 -3.37 2.85
CA GLY A 63 -13.45 -2.30 2.31
C GLY A 63 -13.76 -1.21 3.34
N ILE A 64 -14.14 -1.60 4.53
CA ILE A 64 -14.45 -0.67 5.63
C ILE A 64 -13.19 0.05 6.10
N THR A 65 -12.10 -0.66 6.32
CA THR A 65 -10.84 -0.07 6.80
C THR A 65 -10.26 0.92 5.80
N MET A 66 -10.32 0.63 4.50
CA MET A 66 -9.86 1.54 3.44
C MET A 66 -10.73 2.79 3.34
N LEU A 67 -12.03 2.68 3.61
CA LEU A 67 -12.91 3.85 3.67
C LEU A 67 -12.52 4.78 4.83
N PHE A 68 -12.29 4.23 6.03
CA PHE A 68 -11.82 5.03 7.17
C PHE A 68 -10.44 5.64 6.92
N ARG A 69 -9.51 4.87 6.35
CA ARG A 69 -8.19 5.37 5.93
C ARG A 69 -8.34 6.55 4.96
N PHE A 70 -9.17 6.42 3.93
CA PHE A 70 -9.41 7.50 2.97
C PHE A 70 -9.91 8.78 3.66
N VAL A 71 -10.92 8.67 4.54
CA VAL A 71 -11.50 9.83 5.25
C VAL A 71 -10.42 10.50 6.12
N TRP A 72 -9.66 9.74 6.87
CA TRP A 72 -8.60 10.28 7.74
C TRP A 72 -7.52 10.98 6.94
N VAL A 73 -6.94 10.28 5.96
CA VAL A 73 -5.83 10.82 5.14
C VAL A 73 -6.28 12.02 4.32
N ASN A 74 -7.50 11.98 3.74
CA ASN A 74 -8.06 13.10 2.99
C ASN A 74 -8.25 14.34 3.89
N THR A 75 -8.68 14.15 5.14
CA THR A 75 -8.86 15.26 6.09
C THR A 75 -7.51 15.87 6.46
N SER A 76 -6.50 15.07 6.73
CA SER A 76 -5.13 15.50 7.01
C SER A 76 -4.52 16.26 5.83
N ALA A 77 -4.67 15.73 4.62
CA ALA A 77 -4.22 16.36 3.39
C ALA A 77 -4.91 17.70 3.12
N LYS A 78 -6.24 17.73 3.30
CA LYS A 78 -7.03 18.96 3.16
C LYS A 78 -6.57 20.04 4.14
N TYR A 79 -6.26 19.67 5.38
CA TYR A 79 -5.73 20.63 6.36
C TYR A 79 -4.45 21.30 5.82
N VAL A 80 -3.46 20.51 5.39
CA VAL A 80 -2.18 21.03 4.89
C VAL A 80 -2.36 21.90 3.64
N LEU A 81 -3.22 21.50 2.70
CA LEU A 81 -3.47 22.27 1.49
C LEU A 81 -4.19 23.60 1.77
N VAL A 82 -5.12 23.63 2.73
CA VAL A 82 -5.91 24.83 3.03
C VAL A 82 -5.14 25.81 3.90
N THR A 83 -4.44 25.33 4.92
CA THR A 83 -3.72 26.19 5.88
C THR A 83 -2.32 26.51 5.44
N GLY A 84 -1.70 25.67 4.61
CA GLY A 84 -0.27 25.78 4.28
C GLY A 84 0.67 25.37 5.42
N GLU A 85 0.12 24.92 6.55
CA GLU A 85 0.88 24.52 7.74
C GLU A 85 1.11 23.00 7.75
N SER A 86 2.18 22.59 8.43
CA SER A 86 2.42 21.16 8.65
C SER A 86 1.39 20.57 9.64
N LEU A 87 1.11 19.27 9.52
CA LEU A 87 0.21 18.60 10.47
C LEU A 87 0.71 18.71 11.91
N LEU A 88 2.02 18.60 12.13
CA LEU A 88 2.60 18.71 13.47
C LEU A 88 2.38 20.10 14.07
N THR A 89 2.45 21.17 13.25
CA THR A 89 2.11 22.52 13.68
C THR A 89 0.63 22.60 14.08
N GLY A 90 -0.25 22.00 13.29
CA GLY A 90 -1.69 21.94 13.60
C GLY A 90 -1.96 21.22 14.92
N TYR A 91 -1.35 20.07 15.12
CA TYR A 91 -1.48 19.30 16.38
C TYR A 91 -0.91 20.05 17.59
N GLY A 92 0.11 20.88 17.41
CA GLY A 92 0.66 21.74 18.46
C GLY A 92 -0.34 22.74 19.06
N ARG A 93 -1.44 23.04 18.34
CA ARG A 93 -2.53 23.89 18.86
C ARG A 93 -3.35 23.23 19.97
N PHE A 94 -3.39 21.88 20.03
CA PHE A 94 -4.01 21.14 21.13
C PHE A 94 -3.14 21.09 22.37
N GLY A 95 -1.84 21.33 22.22
CA GLY A 95 -0.87 21.34 23.32
C GLY A 95 0.56 21.11 22.79
N HIS A 96 1.53 21.80 23.35
CA HIS A 96 2.94 21.70 22.93
C HIS A 96 3.53 20.28 23.05
N TRP A 97 2.96 19.45 23.90
CA TRP A 97 3.38 18.06 24.11
C TRP A 97 2.87 17.10 23.01
N VAL A 98 1.76 17.44 22.32
CA VAL A 98 1.12 16.55 21.33
C VAL A 98 2.04 16.22 20.16
N PRO A 99 2.72 17.19 19.49
CA PRO A 99 3.69 16.89 18.45
C PRO A 99 4.83 15.98 18.92
N TRP A 100 5.29 16.14 20.16
CA TRP A 100 6.34 15.30 20.72
C TRP A 100 5.89 13.85 20.90
N VAL A 101 4.68 13.63 21.42
CA VAL A 101 4.12 12.27 21.52
C VAL A 101 4.01 11.61 20.15
N ILE A 102 3.52 12.36 19.14
CA ILE A 102 3.42 11.85 17.77
C ILE A 102 4.81 11.50 17.21
N LEU A 103 5.80 12.39 17.37
CA LEU A 103 7.16 12.17 16.89
C LEU A 103 7.82 10.97 17.57
N ILE A 104 7.75 10.89 18.90
CA ILE A 104 8.30 9.78 19.67
C ILE A 104 7.65 8.46 19.25
N SER A 105 6.31 8.45 19.12
CA SER A 105 5.58 7.26 18.67
C SER A 105 5.99 6.85 17.24
N LEU A 106 6.14 7.81 16.32
CA LEU A 106 6.63 7.55 14.96
C LEU A 106 8.03 6.95 14.96
N VAL A 107 8.96 7.54 15.71
CA VAL A 107 10.34 7.04 15.80
C VAL A 107 10.35 5.60 16.36
N PHE A 108 9.60 5.36 17.42
CA PHE A 108 9.50 4.02 18.02
C PHE A 108 8.92 3.00 17.04
N ILE A 109 7.75 3.28 16.46
CA ILE A 109 7.08 2.38 15.52
C ILE A 109 7.96 2.13 14.29
N ARG A 110 8.61 3.16 13.76
CA ARG A 110 9.48 3.02 12.60
C ARG A 110 10.78 2.30 12.92
N HIS A 111 11.35 2.53 14.08
CA HIS A 111 12.59 1.84 14.46
C HIS A 111 12.36 0.33 14.57
N PHE A 112 11.38 -0.11 15.34
CA PHE A 112 11.12 -1.54 15.52
C PHE A 112 10.45 -2.19 14.31
N GLY A 113 9.50 -1.53 13.65
CA GLY A 113 8.82 -2.06 12.47
C GLY A 113 9.73 -2.19 11.24
N ASN A 114 10.64 -1.24 11.03
CA ASN A 114 11.56 -1.30 9.88
C ASN A 114 12.62 -2.39 10.02
N GLN A 115 13.07 -2.72 11.22
CA GLN A 115 14.03 -3.83 11.42
C GLN A 115 13.43 -5.16 10.96
N TRP A 116 12.19 -5.42 11.32
CA TRP A 116 11.48 -6.60 10.86
C TRP A 116 11.35 -6.63 9.32
N LEU A 117 10.96 -5.52 8.71
CA LEU A 117 10.87 -5.39 7.25
C LEU A 117 12.21 -5.64 6.55
N MET A 118 13.28 -5.08 7.08
CA MET A 118 14.63 -5.28 6.53
C MET A 118 15.03 -6.75 6.59
N LEU A 119 14.77 -7.41 7.71
CA LEU A 119 15.09 -8.83 7.88
C LEU A 119 14.27 -9.70 6.93
N LEU A 120 12.95 -9.45 6.83
CA LEU A 120 12.06 -10.16 5.90
C LEU A 120 12.53 -10.00 4.45
N MET A 121 12.90 -8.79 4.04
CA MET A 121 13.41 -8.51 2.70
C MET A 121 14.75 -9.23 2.43
N GLY A 122 15.66 -9.24 3.42
CA GLY A 122 16.93 -9.93 3.31
C GLY A 122 16.78 -11.46 3.26
N SER A 123 15.89 -12.03 4.08
CA SER A 123 15.58 -13.46 4.07
C SER A 123 14.96 -13.88 2.73
N SER A 124 13.99 -13.10 2.22
CA SER A 124 13.38 -13.36 0.92
C SER A 124 14.41 -13.29 -0.22
N ALA A 125 15.33 -12.33 -0.17
CA ALA A 125 16.40 -12.24 -1.17
C ALA A 125 17.39 -13.41 -1.05
N GLN A 126 17.70 -13.87 0.16
CA GLN A 126 18.57 -15.03 0.37
C GLN A 126 17.95 -16.32 -0.17
N LEU A 127 16.62 -16.47 -0.11
CA LEU A 127 15.90 -17.60 -0.72
C LEU A 127 15.98 -17.58 -2.26
N LEU A 128 15.86 -16.39 -2.87
CA LEU A 128 15.88 -16.23 -4.32
C LEU A 128 17.29 -16.24 -4.91
N LEU A 129 18.25 -15.66 -4.20
CA LEU A 129 19.64 -15.46 -4.61
C LEU A 129 20.57 -15.85 -3.46
N PRO A 130 20.76 -17.15 -3.21
CA PRO A 130 21.51 -17.64 -2.06
C PRO A 130 22.97 -17.24 -2.11
N LEU A 131 23.44 -16.60 -1.04
CA LEU A 131 24.88 -16.37 -0.81
C LEU A 131 25.43 -17.56 0.00
N PRO A 132 26.66 -18.03 -0.31
CA PRO A 132 27.28 -19.17 0.36
C PRO A 132 27.83 -18.79 1.76
N THR A 133 26.97 -18.19 2.61
CA THR A 133 27.35 -17.74 3.95
C THR A 133 26.12 -17.73 4.86
N GLU A 134 26.33 -18.01 6.14
CA GLU A 134 25.27 -17.91 7.17
C GLU A 134 24.73 -16.49 7.36
N TRP A 135 25.50 -15.47 6.94
CA TRP A 135 25.14 -14.06 7.04
C TRP A 135 24.37 -13.53 5.80
N GLY A 136 24.00 -14.40 4.87
CA GLY A 136 23.43 -14.01 3.58
C GLY A 136 22.21 -13.09 3.69
N ALA A 137 21.26 -13.41 4.56
CA ALA A 137 20.08 -12.57 4.79
C ALA A 137 20.45 -11.17 5.32
N ILE A 138 21.42 -11.08 6.22
CA ILE A 138 21.90 -9.81 6.78
C ILE A 138 22.63 -8.98 5.71
N ILE A 139 23.45 -9.62 4.88
CA ILE A 139 24.14 -8.94 3.77
C ILE A 139 23.15 -8.36 2.78
N TRP A 140 22.11 -9.11 2.41
CA TRP A 140 21.03 -8.61 1.56
C TRP A 140 20.26 -7.47 2.20
N SER A 141 19.88 -7.59 3.49
CA SER A 141 19.20 -6.53 4.23
C SER A 141 20.01 -5.23 4.23
N PHE A 142 21.31 -5.33 4.50
CA PHE A 142 22.22 -4.19 4.48
C PHE A 142 22.36 -3.57 3.09
N THR A 143 22.49 -4.42 2.06
CA THR A 143 22.57 -3.97 0.67
C THR A 143 21.36 -3.17 0.25
N PHE A 144 20.14 -3.68 0.51
CA PHE A 144 18.91 -2.96 0.18
C PHE A 144 18.75 -1.67 0.98
N THR A 145 19.16 -1.68 2.26
CA THR A 145 19.17 -0.48 3.09
C THR A 145 20.09 0.59 2.49
N LEU A 146 21.29 0.20 2.08
CA LEU A 146 22.25 1.10 1.46
C LEU A 146 21.75 1.67 0.13
N VAL A 147 21.11 0.84 -0.70
CA VAL A 147 20.48 1.28 -1.95
C VAL A 147 19.35 2.30 -1.66
N GLY A 148 18.45 2.00 -0.73
CA GLY A 148 17.38 2.90 -0.34
C GLY A 148 17.89 4.23 0.21
N PHE A 149 18.93 4.18 1.06
CA PHE A 149 19.60 5.35 1.60
C PHE A 149 20.23 6.20 0.49
N SER A 150 20.94 5.55 -0.45
CA SER A 150 21.54 6.21 -1.61
C SER A 150 20.49 6.91 -2.47
N MET A 151 19.36 6.25 -2.74
CA MET A 151 18.25 6.84 -3.49
C MET A 151 17.67 8.08 -2.78
N MET A 152 17.60 8.07 -1.46
CA MET A 152 17.06 9.18 -0.69
C MET A 152 18.02 10.39 -0.72
N PHE A 153 19.35 10.18 -0.62
CA PHE A 153 20.34 11.26 -0.59
C PHE A 153 20.62 11.87 -1.95
N TRP A 154 20.73 11.04 -2.99
CA TRP A 154 21.09 11.51 -4.34
C TRP A 154 19.92 11.59 -5.30
N GLY A 155 18.81 10.94 -4.99
CA GLY A 155 17.70 10.75 -5.92
C GLY A 155 16.66 11.87 -5.90
N GLY A 156 16.39 12.44 -4.76
CA GLY A 156 15.27 13.34 -4.57
C GLY A 156 13.89 12.69 -4.78
N TYR A 157 12.83 13.44 -4.52
CA TYR A 157 11.44 12.96 -4.58
C TYR A 157 11.04 12.35 -5.94
N PRO A 158 11.42 12.90 -7.12
CA PRO A 158 11.03 12.32 -8.41
C PRO A 158 11.57 10.90 -8.68
N ILE A 159 12.78 10.60 -8.19
CA ILE A 159 13.36 9.25 -8.35
C ILE A 159 12.60 8.27 -7.47
N ILE A 160 12.31 8.64 -6.23
CA ILE A 160 11.51 7.83 -5.31
C ILE A 160 10.13 7.57 -5.91
N GLU A 161 9.46 8.60 -6.43
CA GLU A 161 8.14 8.47 -7.06
C GLU A 161 8.15 7.50 -8.24
N ASN A 162 9.13 7.59 -9.15
CA ASN A 162 9.24 6.69 -10.29
C ASN A 162 9.57 5.26 -9.85
N PHE A 163 10.44 5.10 -8.88
CA PHE A 163 10.76 3.79 -8.30
C PHE A 163 9.52 3.13 -7.68
N CYS A 164 8.74 3.90 -6.91
CA CYS A 164 7.47 3.42 -6.35
C CYS A 164 6.49 2.97 -7.43
N ARG A 165 6.36 3.72 -8.52
CA ARG A 165 5.49 3.35 -9.66
C ARG A 165 5.87 1.99 -10.25
N VAL A 166 7.16 1.76 -10.47
CA VAL A 166 7.67 0.49 -11.02
C VAL A 166 7.41 -0.65 -10.05
N LEU A 167 7.73 -0.46 -8.76
CA LEU A 167 7.49 -1.49 -7.75
C LEU A 167 6.02 -1.85 -7.60
N ILE A 168 5.10 -0.87 -7.58
CA ILE A 168 3.66 -1.13 -7.53
C ILE A 168 3.21 -1.93 -8.76
N ALA A 169 3.72 -1.61 -9.94
CA ALA A 169 3.37 -2.34 -11.16
C ALA A 169 3.86 -3.80 -11.10
N ILE A 170 5.09 -4.03 -10.64
CA ILE A 170 5.65 -5.38 -10.49
C ILE A 170 4.88 -6.15 -9.41
N MET A 171 4.73 -5.57 -8.22
CA MET A 171 4.06 -6.22 -7.09
C MET A 171 2.57 -6.47 -7.39
N GLY A 172 1.87 -5.47 -7.93
CA GLY A 172 0.48 -5.65 -8.34
C GLY A 172 0.32 -6.70 -9.43
N GLY A 173 1.21 -6.71 -10.44
CA GLY A 173 1.24 -7.72 -11.48
C GLY A 173 1.47 -9.13 -10.94
N SER A 174 2.44 -9.32 -10.04
CA SER A 174 2.72 -10.62 -9.41
C SER A 174 1.54 -11.10 -8.55
N LEU A 175 0.90 -10.20 -7.80
CA LEU A 175 -0.28 -10.55 -7.01
C LEU A 175 -1.49 -10.94 -7.88
N VAL A 176 -1.69 -10.27 -9.01
CA VAL A 176 -2.75 -10.67 -9.98
C VAL A 176 -2.48 -12.07 -10.50
N VAL A 177 -1.23 -12.37 -10.87
CA VAL A 177 -0.86 -13.71 -11.35
C VAL A 177 -1.04 -14.75 -10.24
N ALA A 178 -0.56 -14.50 -9.03
CA ALA A 178 -0.72 -15.42 -7.89
C ALA A 178 -2.20 -15.67 -7.57
N ALA A 179 -3.01 -14.61 -7.50
CA ALA A 179 -4.44 -14.73 -7.26
C ALA A 179 -5.16 -15.50 -8.39
N ALA A 180 -4.77 -15.29 -9.65
CA ALA A 180 -5.36 -16.02 -10.77
C ALA A 180 -4.98 -17.51 -10.76
N LEU A 181 -3.73 -17.83 -10.45
CA LEU A 181 -3.25 -19.22 -10.34
C LEU A 181 -3.83 -19.96 -9.14
N SER A 182 -4.26 -19.26 -8.09
CA SER A 182 -4.91 -19.87 -6.92
C SER A 182 -6.33 -20.40 -7.21
N ASN A 183 -6.81 -20.27 -8.45
CA ASN A 183 -8.13 -20.73 -8.91
C ASN A 183 -9.28 -20.27 -7.99
N PRO A 184 -9.44 -18.97 -7.76
CA PRO A 184 -10.39 -18.45 -6.80
C PRO A 184 -11.83 -18.61 -7.28
N ASN A 185 -12.77 -18.82 -6.35
CA ASN A 185 -14.20 -18.85 -6.65
C ASN A 185 -14.78 -17.42 -6.62
N PRO A 186 -15.17 -16.82 -7.78
CA PRO A 186 -15.65 -15.43 -7.82
C PRO A 186 -16.90 -15.20 -6.96
N THR A 187 -17.77 -16.20 -6.84
CA THR A 187 -18.99 -16.08 -6.02
C THR A 187 -18.66 -15.95 -4.54
N GLU A 188 -17.69 -16.72 -4.04
CA GLU A 188 -17.24 -16.64 -2.66
C GLU A 188 -16.53 -15.33 -2.37
N ILE A 189 -15.72 -14.82 -3.31
CA ILE A 189 -15.08 -13.51 -3.19
C ILE A 189 -16.12 -12.40 -3.06
N LEU A 190 -17.11 -12.36 -3.97
CA LEU A 190 -18.18 -11.37 -3.91
C LEU A 190 -18.98 -11.49 -2.61
N ARG A 191 -19.29 -12.71 -2.16
CA ARG A 191 -19.94 -12.92 -0.88
C ARG A 191 -19.11 -12.37 0.27
N GLY A 192 -17.81 -12.69 0.31
CA GLY A 192 -16.89 -12.20 1.34
C GLY A 192 -16.67 -10.69 1.32
N ALA A 193 -16.81 -10.04 0.15
CA ALA A 193 -16.68 -8.59 0.03
C ALA A 193 -17.95 -7.83 0.49
N PHE A 194 -19.15 -8.39 0.26
CA PHE A 194 -20.40 -7.66 0.49
C PHE A 194 -21.24 -8.19 1.66
N VAL A 195 -20.96 -9.38 2.16
CA VAL A 195 -21.68 -9.96 3.29
C VAL A 195 -20.76 -9.99 4.52
N PRO A 196 -20.89 -9.03 5.45
CA PRO A 196 -20.09 -9.03 6.66
C PRO A 196 -20.51 -10.23 7.55
N VAL A 197 -19.61 -11.19 7.66
CA VAL A 197 -19.75 -12.38 8.51
C VAL A 197 -18.58 -12.41 9.48
N LEU A 198 -18.84 -12.80 10.71
CA LEU A 198 -17.82 -13.17 11.67
C LEU A 198 -17.72 -14.70 11.67
N PRO A 199 -16.75 -15.30 10.93
CA PRO A 199 -16.63 -16.75 10.88
C PRO A 199 -16.24 -17.32 12.24
N GLU A 200 -16.62 -18.56 12.51
CA GLU A 200 -16.12 -19.30 13.67
C GLU A 200 -14.59 -19.43 13.60
N ALA A 201 -13.95 -19.53 14.76
CA ALA A 201 -12.49 -19.63 14.83
C ALA A 201 -12.00 -20.88 14.06
N GLN A 202 -11.17 -20.65 13.07
CA GLN A 202 -10.50 -21.69 12.27
C GLN A 202 -9.00 -21.39 12.25
N GLY A 203 -8.17 -22.38 12.48
CA GLY A 203 -6.72 -22.23 12.52
C GLY A 203 -6.20 -21.64 13.85
N LEU A 204 -4.97 -21.16 13.83
CA LEU A 204 -4.22 -20.71 15.00
C LEU A 204 -4.82 -19.44 15.64
N TYR A 205 -5.40 -18.56 14.84
CA TYR A 205 -5.91 -17.26 15.29
C TYR A 205 -7.42 -17.15 15.14
N SER A 206 -8.09 -16.59 16.17
CA SER A 206 -9.53 -16.33 16.08
C SER A 206 -9.85 -15.26 15.02
N SER A 207 -11.04 -15.36 14.40
CA SER A 207 -11.50 -14.37 13.39
C SER A 207 -11.49 -12.95 13.92
N LEU A 208 -11.85 -12.74 15.18
CA LEU A 208 -11.82 -11.42 15.81
C LEU A 208 -10.39 -10.87 15.92
N MET A 209 -9.43 -11.71 16.28
CA MET A 209 -8.02 -11.33 16.37
C MET A 209 -7.47 -10.89 15.01
N ILE A 210 -7.80 -11.64 13.95
CA ILE A 210 -7.39 -11.27 12.58
C ILE A 210 -8.09 -10.00 12.09
N ILE A 211 -9.39 -9.82 12.38
CA ILE A 211 -10.09 -8.56 12.08
C ILE A 211 -9.43 -7.37 12.78
N MET A 212 -9.07 -7.51 14.06
CA MET A 212 -8.35 -6.46 14.77
C MET A 212 -6.97 -6.19 14.18
N ALA A 213 -6.26 -7.22 13.75
CA ALA A 213 -4.98 -7.08 13.05
C ALA A 213 -5.15 -6.34 11.72
N LEU A 214 -6.12 -6.72 10.88
CA LEU A 214 -6.45 -6.03 9.63
C LEU A 214 -6.80 -4.56 9.86
N ILE A 215 -7.65 -4.26 10.85
CA ILE A 215 -8.00 -2.87 11.19
C ILE A 215 -6.76 -2.11 11.66
N GLY A 216 -5.94 -2.72 12.50
CA GLY A 216 -4.73 -2.09 13.06
C GLY A 216 -3.68 -1.77 12.01
N THR A 217 -3.42 -2.69 11.10
CA THR A 217 -2.44 -2.52 10.02
C THR A 217 -2.97 -1.59 8.93
N GLU A 218 -4.20 -1.81 8.47
CA GLU A 218 -4.75 -1.12 7.31
C GLU A 218 -5.27 0.29 7.63
N ALA A 219 -5.92 0.53 8.77
CA ALA A 219 -6.55 1.82 9.07
C ALA A 219 -5.81 2.65 10.13
N GLY A 220 -5.14 2.02 11.08
CA GLY A 220 -4.78 2.65 12.36
C GLY A 220 -3.42 3.33 12.43
N ALA A 221 -2.56 3.22 11.44
CA ALA A 221 -1.17 3.64 11.58
C ALA A 221 -0.97 5.17 11.52
N VAL A 222 -0.16 5.70 12.45
CA VAL A 222 0.30 7.11 12.43
C VAL A 222 1.03 7.44 11.12
N THR A 223 1.53 6.42 10.42
CA THR A 223 2.11 6.53 9.07
C THR A 223 1.17 7.11 8.03
N ASN A 224 -0.15 7.05 8.26
CA ASN A 224 -1.14 7.71 7.40
C ASN A 224 -0.93 9.23 7.30
N LEU A 225 -0.30 9.85 8.29
CA LEU A 225 0.03 11.27 8.28
C LEU A 225 1.13 11.63 7.26
N THR A 226 1.92 10.64 6.79
CA THR A 226 3.02 10.88 5.84
C THR A 226 2.53 11.35 4.47
N TYR A 227 1.32 10.98 4.05
CA TYR A 227 0.75 11.43 2.78
C TYR A 227 0.71 12.96 2.66
N ALA A 228 0.38 13.65 3.74
CA ALA A 228 0.35 15.12 3.77
C ALA A 228 1.73 15.75 3.52
N TYR A 229 2.80 15.07 3.94
CA TYR A 229 4.18 15.49 3.65
C TYR A 229 4.56 15.21 2.19
N PHE A 230 4.14 14.09 1.61
CA PHE A 230 4.39 13.79 0.19
C PHE A 230 3.70 14.80 -0.74
N ILE A 231 2.52 15.31 -0.37
CA ILE A 231 1.86 16.41 -1.09
C ILE A 231 2.75 17.66 -1.08
N SER A 232 3.31 17.98 0.07
CA SER A 232 4.18 19.16 0.22
C SER A 232 5.47 19.02 -0.58
N GLU A 233 6.09 17.84 -0.59
CA GLU A 233 7.28 17.52 -1.39
C GLU A 233 6.99 17.57 -2.90
N LYS A 234 5.78 17.20 -3.32
CA LYS A 234 5.32 17.37 -4.71
C LYS A 234 5.09 18.82 -5.09
N GLY A 235 5.10 19.73 -4.12
CA GLY A 235 4.87 21.16 -4.34
C GLY A 235 3.40 21.54 -4.46
N TRP A 236 2.46 20.67 -4.09
CA TRP A 236 1.04 21.02 -4.10
C TRP A 236 0.71 21.91 -2.90
N LYS A 237 0.24 23.11 -3.19
CA LYS A 237 -0.12 24.11 -2.18
C LYS A 237 -1.39 24.84 -2.57
N GLY A 238 -2.25 25.07 -1.59
CA GLY A 238 -3.48 25.84 -1.75
C GLY A 238 -4.69 24.99 -2.20
N VAL A 239 -5.87 25.61 -2.12
CA VAL A 239 -7.16 24.99 -2.37
C VAL A 239 -7.38 24.50 -3.82
N SER A 240 -6.61 25.05 -4.77
CA SER A 240 -6.68 24.65 -6.19
C SER A 240 -6.30 23.18 -6.40
N PHE A 241 -5.46 22.61 -5.52
CA PHE A 241 -5.02 21.23 -5.59
C PHE A 241 -5.96 20.21 -4.93
N LEU A 242 -7.03 20.63 -4.24
CA LEU A 242 -7.93 19.74 -3.52
C LEU A 242 -8.55 18.64 -4.39
N LYS A 243 -8.96 18.97 -5.63
CA LYS A 243 -9.52 17.96 -6.56
C LYS A 243 -8.47 16.96 -6.99
N GLN A 244 -7.28 17.43 -7.31
CA GLN A 244 -6.15 16.61 -7.73
C GLN A 244 -5.69 15.69 -6.59
N GLN A 245 -5.56 16.22 -5.38
CA GLN A 245 -5.22 15.48 -4.18
C GLN A 245 -6.22 14.35 -3.89
N ARG A 246 -7.55 14.65 -3.95
CA ARG A 246 -8.57 13.62 -3.73
C ARG A 246 -8.50 12.52 -4.75
N PHE A 247 -8.29 12.86 -6.01
CA PHE A 247 -8.14 11.90 -7.09
C PHE A 247 -6.91 11.01 -6.86
N ASP A 248 -5.75 11.61 -6.60
CA ASP A 248 -4.50 10.91 -6.34
C ASP A 248 -4.61 9.98 -5.13
N LEU A 249 -5.19 10.45 -4.02
CA LEU A 249 -5.44 9.63 -2.83
C LEU A 249 -6.44 8.50 -3.11
N SER A 250 -7.51 8.77 -3.87
CA SER A 250 -8.49 7.73 -4.23
C SER A 250 -7.82 6.60 -5.01
N VAL A 251 -6.98 6.93 -6.00
CA VAL A 251 -6.23 5.95 -6.76
C VAL A 251 -5.29 5.15 -5.85
N GLY A 252 -4.56 5.83 -4.95
CA GLY A 252 -3.69 5.18 -3.98
C GLY A 252 -4.46 4.19 -3.08
N VAL A 253 -5.57 4.63 -2.48
CA VAL A 253 -6.37 3.77 -1.58
C VAL A 253 -7.01 2.60 -2.33
N ILE A 254 -7.49 2.80 -3.57
CA ILE A 254 -8.00 1.71 -4.40
C ILE A 254 -6.87 0.72 -4.73
N CYS A 255 -5.68 1.21 -5.05
CA CYS A 255 -4.52 0.37 -5.31
C CYS A 255 -4.18 -0.49 -4.08
N MET A 256 -4.16 0.10 -2.88
CA MET A 256 -3.95 -0.64 -1.62
C MET A 256 -5.03 -1.70 -1.39
N PHE A 257 -6.30 -1.34 -1.56
CA PHE A 257 -7.42 -2.28 -1.43
C PHE A 257 -7.27 -3.47 -2.38
N LEU A 258 -6.91 -3.21 -3.64
CA LEU A 258 -6.70 -4.27 -4.61
C LEU A 258 -5.51 -5.16 -4.25
N MET A 259 -4.39 -4.58 -3.82
CA MET A 259 -3.20 -5.35 -3.45
C MET A 259 -3.45 -6.21 -2.21
N ALA A 260 -4.04 -5.65 -1.16
CA ALA A 260 -4.41 -6.39 0.05
C ALA A 260 -5.44 -7.49 -0.25
N GLY A 261 -6.47 -7.17 -1.03
CA GLY A 261 -7.49 -8.14 -1.46
C GLY A 261 -6.93 -9.27 -2.32
N LEU A 262 -6.04 -8.97 -3.28
CA LEU A 262 -5.37 -9.97 -4.11
C LEU A 262 -4.48 -10.89 -3.27
N LEU A 263 -3.78 -10.34 -2.28
CA LEU A 263 -2.96 -11.13 -1.36
C LEU A 263 -3.83 -12.08 -0.52
N GLN A 264 -4.95 -11.60 0.03
CA GLN A 264 -5.90 -12.44 0.74
C GLN A 264 -6.52 -13.51 -0.16
N ILE A 265 -6.84 -13.19 -1.43
CA ILE A 265 -7.37 -14.13 -2.42
C ILE A 265 -6.33 -15.19 -2.76
N ALA A 266 -5.08 -14.80 -3.02
CA ALA A 266 -4.00 -15.73 -3.32
C ALA A 266 -3.77 -16.70 -2.16
N ALA A 267 -3.62 -16.21 -0.94
CA ALA A 267 -3.44 -17.03 0.26
C ALA A 267 -4.64 -17.97 0.52
N GLY A 268 -5.86 -17.45 0.34
CA GLY A 268 -7.09 -18.23 0.49
C GLY A 268 -7.27 -19.36 -0.52
N GLY A 269 -6.66 -19.23 -1.70
CA GLY A 269 -6.70 -20.27 -2.73
C GLY A 269 -5.51 -21.25 -2.70
N THR A 270 -4.34 -20.82 -2.19
CA THR A 270 -3.13 -21.65 -2.16
C THR A 270 -2.87 -22.27 -0.79
N ILE A 271 -2.89 -21.52 0.28
CA ILE A 271 -2.49 -21.95 1.63
C ILE A 271 -3.66 -22.60 2.38
N GLN A 272 -4.84 -22.00 2.34
CA GLN A 272 -6.02 -22.50 3.07
C GLN A 272 -6.37 -23.96 2.72
N PRO A 273 -6.35 -24.41 1.44
CA PRO A 273 -6.64 -25.81 1.12
C PRO A 273 -5.60 -26.80 1.67
N LEU A 274 -4.39 -26.33 1.98
CA LEU A 274 -3.32 -27.15 2.55
C LEU A 274 -3.40 -27.25 4.08
N GLY A 275 -4.27 -26.46 4.72
CA GLY A 275 -4.40 -26.40 6.16
C GLY A 275 -3.13 -25.89 6.87
N ILE A 276 -2.36 -25.03 6.20
CA ILE A 276 -1.12 -24.46 6.75
C ILE A 276 -1.45 -23.14 7.42
N ASP A 277 -1.08 -23.00 8.69
CA ASP A 277 -1.10 -21.73 9.39
C ASP A 277 0.17 -20.93 9.04
N ILE A 278 0.05 -19.62 8.89
CA ILE A 278 1.20 -18.74 8.63
C ILE A 278 1.81 -18.35 9.97
N GLU A 279 2.98 -18.89 10.27
CA GLU A 279 3.73 -18.61 11.49
C GLU A 279 4.98 -17.76 11.22
N ASP A 280 5.60 -17.93 10.07
CA ASP A 280 6.85 -17.25 9.70
C ASP A 280 6.89 -16.74 8.25
N ALA A 281 8.05 -16.17 7.87
CA ALA A 281 8.26 -15.60 6.55
C ALA A 281 8.32 -16.66 5.42
N ASP A 282 8.74 -17.88 5.75
CA ASP A 282 8.87 -18.95 4.78
C ASP A 282 7.50 -19.45 4.32
N ASP A 283 6.51 -19.41 5.21
CA ASP A 283 5.12 -19.74 4.87
C ASP A 283 4.51 -18.72 3.89
N LEU A 284 4.91 -17.45 3.98
CA LEU A 284 4.47 -16.41 3.04
C LEU A 284 4.97 -16.65 1.61
N VAL A 285 6.15 -17.24 1.45
CA VAL A 285 6.72 -17.53 0.12
C VAL A 285 5.89 -18.57 -0.63
N ARG A 286 5.16 -19.45 0.07
CA ARG A 286 4.28 -20.46 -0.52
C ARG A 286 3.04 -19.88 -1.23
N ILE A 287 2.76 -18.59 -1.07
CA ILE A 287 1.66 -17.90 -1.76
C ILE A 287 2.01 -17.69 -3.24
N PHE A 288 3.28 -17.57 -3.55
CA PHE A 288 3.81 -17.26 -4.88
C PHE A 288 4.46 -18.48 -5.54
#